data_23b143bb696acf455b8542f2333a7c90
#
_entry.id   23b143bb696acf455b8542f2333a7c90
#
_cell.length_a   1.000
_cell.length_b   1.000
_cell.length_c   1.000
_cell.angle_alpha   90.00
_cell.angle_beta   90.00
_cell.angle_gamma   90.00
#
_symmetry.space_group_name_H-M   'P 1'
#
loop_
_entity.id
_entity.type
_entity.pdbx_description
1 polymer ?
#
loop_
_entity_poly.entity_id
_entity_poly.type
_entity_poly.pdbx_seq_one_letter_code
_entity_poly.pdbx_strand_id
1 'polypeptide(L)'
;MKSHFKLIFKDYEKPNVLPFTKIIQHNFSALAENGFRDYRDTISPISLVPKYVFRGFEKACHFEYKFDSNTEKDLAYILENDKKVLKWLRPASNQFHIYWDNNKRRYEPDFVVETSDAIYMVEPKSKDKMFDVEVLAKKEAALTYCTYATEYNLENDGKEWIYLLIPHDEITKTTSFELLINKFKY
;
A
#
# COMPACT_ATOMS: atom_id res chain seq x y z
N MET A 1 18.05 32.20 -20.84
CA MET A 1 16.59 32.11 -20.79
C MET A 1 16.06 30.69 -20.53
N LYS A 2 16.54 29.63 -21.22
CA LYS A 2 16.05 28.25 -21.04
C LYS A 2 16.36 27.63 -19.65
N SER A 3 17.46 28.00 -18.97
CA SER A 3 17.81 27.49 -17.63
C SER A 3 16.98 28.13 -16.51
N HIS A 4 16.59 29.39 -16.68
CA HIS A 4 15.78 30.11 -15.68
C HIS A 4 14.33 29.59 -15.67
N PHE A 5 13.79 29.27 -16.83
CA PHE A 5 12.44 28.67 -16.93
C PHE A 5 12.36 27.27 -16.27
N LYS A 6 13.43 26.48 -16.36
CA LYS A 6 13.50 25.15 -15.72
C LYS A 6 13.56 25.21 -14.18
N LEU A 7 14.22 26.23 -13.63
CA LEU A 7 14.29 26.45 -12.19
C LEU A 7 12.96 26.90 -11.60
N ILE A 8 12.27 27.83 -12.28
CA ILE A 8 10.97 28.34 -11.82
C ILE A 8 9.90 27.23 -11.85
N PHE A 9 9.90 26.38 -12.87
CA PHE A 9 8.98 25.24 -12.91
C PHE A 9 9.25 24.20 -11.82
N LYS A 10 10.50 23.96 -11.45
CA LYS A 10 10.86 23.03 -10.37
C LYS A 10 10.40 23.50 -8.99
N ASP A 11 10.40 24.77 -8.74
CA ASP A 11 9.95 25.34 -7.45
C ASP A 11 8.42 25.33 -7.31
N TYR A 12 7.67 25.30 -8.40
CA TYR A 12 6.20 25.17 -8.41
C TYR A 12 5.69 23.73 -8.38
N GLU A 13 6.55 22.75 -8.61
CA GLU A 13 6.21 21.32 -8.67
C GLU A 13 6.50 20.57 -7.36
N LYS A 14 6.65 21.26 -6.23
CA LYS A 14 6.71 20.56 -4.95
C LYS A 14 5.39 19.83 -4.73
N PRO A 15 5.39 18.49 -4.64
CA PRO A 15 4.17 17.78 -4.35
C PRO A 15 3.63 18.22 -2.99
N ASN A 16 2.34 18.56 -2.97
CA ASN A 16 1.66 18.90 -1.73
C ASN A 16 1.16 17.61 -1.08
N VAL A 17 1.72 17.26 0.06
CA VAL A 17 1.27 16.12 0.87
C VAL A 17 0.06 16.55 1.66
N LEU A 18 -1.10 15.99 1.34
CA LEU A 18 -2.32 16.20 2.11
C LEU A 18 -2.44 15.08 3.16
N PRO A 19 -2.59 15.42 4.45
CA PRO A 19 -2.77 14.40 5.48
C PRO A 19 -4.10 13.68 5.32
N PHE A 20 -4.17 12.42 5.76
CA PHE A 20 -5.43 11.70 5.86
C PHE A 20 -6.30 12.31 6.96
N THR A 21 -7.45 12.83 6.58
CA THR A 21 -8.39 13.42 7.54
C THR A 21 -9.52 12.47 7.91
N LYS A 22 -9.84 11.48 7.06
CA LYS A 22 -10.94 10.54 7.26
C LYS A 22 -10.72 9.26 6.46
N ILE A 23 -10.98 8.11 7.08
CA ILE A 23 -11.01 6.82 6.39
C ILE A 23 -12.35 6.69 5.64
N ILE A 24 -12.28 6.43 4.33
CA ILE A 24 -13.44 6.16 3.48
C ILE A 24 -13.84 4.68 3.67
N GLN A 25 -15.12 4.42 3.91
CA GLN A 25 -15.62 3.06 4.00
C GLN A 25 -15.57 2.35 2.63
N HIS A 26 -15.16 1.08 2.65
CA HIS A 26 -15.31 0.22 1.50
C HIS A 26 -16.79 -0.12 1.28
N ASN A 27 -17.30 0.17 0.10
CA ASN A 27 -18.57 -0.35 -0.36
C ASN A 27 -18.30 -1.64 -1.15
N PHE A 28 -18.16 -2.74 -0.45
CA PHE A 28 -18.17 -4.03 -1.13
C PHE A 28 -19.62 -4.39 -1.44
N SER A 29 -19.99 -4.43 -2.70
CA SER A 29 -21.09 -5.28 -3.12
C SER A 29 -20.63 -6.74 -2.94
N ALA A 30 -20.68 -7.22 -1.70
CA ALA A 30 -20.63 -8.64 -1.46
C ALA A 30 -21.87 -9.20 -2.13
N LEU A 31 -21.71 -9.84 -3.25
CA LEU A 31 -22.74 -10.71 -3.75
C LEU A 31 -22.95 -11.73 -2.64
N ALA A 32 -24.14 -11.74 -2.07
CA ALA A 32 -24.53 -12.67 -1.01
C ALA A 32 -24.27 -14.13 -1.39
N GLU A 33 -24.20 -14.40 -2.69
CA GLU A 33 -23.89 -15.69 -3.31
C GLU A 33 -22.53 -16.27 -2.92
N ASN A 34 -21.50 -15.43 -2.72
CA ASN A 34 -20.15 -15.91 -2.40
C ASN A 34 -19.87 -15.93 -0.89
N GLY A 35 -20.61 -15.12 -0.12
CA GLY A 35 -20.53 -15.08 1.33
C GLY A 35 -19.22 -14.50 1.87
N PHE A 36 -19.09 -14.59 3.17
CA PHE A 36 -17.92 -14.13 3.93
C PHE A 36 -17.00 -15.31 4.25
N ARG A 37 -15.70 -15.01 4.36
CA ARG A 37 -14.66 -15.96 4.80
C ARG A 37 -13.82 -15.33 5.90
N ASP A 38 -13.31 -16.15 6.79
CA ASP A 38 -12.26 -15.70 7.70
C ASP A 38 -10.97 -15.48 6.94
N TYR A 39 -10.19 -14.45 7.31
CA TYR A 39 -8.92 -14.16 6.62
C TYR A 39 -7.91 -15.32 6.75
N ARG A 40 -8.07 -16.17 7.77
CA ARG A 40 -7.25 -17.37 8.01
C ARG A 40 -7.58 -18.53 7.09
N ASP A 41 -8.77 -18.52 6.49
CA ASP A 41 -9.23 -19.61 5.63
C ASP A 41 -8.31 -19.80 4.41
N THR A 42 -8.08 -21.06 4.07
CA THR A 42 -7.43 -21.41 2.81
C THR A 42 -8.49 -21.51 1.72
N ILE A 43 -8.32 -20.75 0.66
CA ILE A 43 -9.24 -20.73 -0.48
C ILE A 43 -8.70 -21.65 -1.58
N SER A 44 -9.51 -22.59 -2.02
CA SER A 44 -9.17 -23.48 -3.13
C SER A 44 -10.35 -23.58 -4.12
N PRO A 45 -10.10 -23.38 -5.41
CA PRO A 45 -8.86 -22.89 -5.99
C PRO A 45 -8.61 -21.40 -5.66
N ILE A 46 -7.35 -20.99 -5.65
CA ILE A 46 -6.94 -19.61 -5.27
C ILE A 46 -7.56 -18.53 -6.17
N SER A 47 -7.96 -18.88 -7.39
CA SER A 47 -8.68 -17.99 -8.31
C SER A 47 -10.04 -17.51 -7.79
N LEU A 48 -10.56 -18.14 -6.73
CA LEU A 48 -11.79 -17.71 -6.07
C LEU A 48 -11.58 -16.61 -5.03
N VAL A 49 -10.34 -16.30 -4.63
CA VAL A 49 -10.06 -15.24 -3.63
C VAL A 49 -10.78 -13.93 -3.95
N PRO A 50 -10.75 -13.40 -5.19
CA PRO A 50 -11.43 -12.14 -5.50
C PRO A 50 -12.96 -12.17 -5.38
N LYS A 51 -13.56 -13.36 -5.22
CA LYS A 51 -15.02 -13.51 -5.10
C LYS A 51 -15.54 -13.38 -3.68
N TYR A 52 -14.65 -13.45 -2.67
CA TYR A 52 -15.04 -13.43 -1.26
C TYR A 52 -14.74 -12.09 -0.60
N VAL A 53 -15.48 -11.80 0.46
CA VAL A 53 -15.18 -10.76 1.44
C VAL A 53 -14.59 -11.42 2.67
N PHE A 54 -13.43 -10.98 3.12
CA PHE A 54 -12.71 -11.53 4.25
C PHE A 54 -12.94 -10.70 5.51
N ARG A 55 -13.09 -11.40 6.64
CA ARG A 55 -13.36 -10.86 7.98
C ARG A 55 -12.42 -11.44 9.03
N GLY A 56 -12.56 -10.96 10.27
CA GLY A 56 -11.83 -11.47 11.43
C GLY A 56 -10.55 -10.71 11.73
N PHE A 57 -10.33 -9.55 11.10
CA PHE A 57 -9.19 -8.69 11.33
C PHE A 57 -9.36 -7.88 12.63
N GLU A 58 -8.26 -7.71 13.37
CA GLU A 58 -8.20 -6.92 14.62
C GLU A 58 -7.30 -5.68 14.48
N LYS A 59 -6.24 -5.78 13.64
CA LYS A 59 -5.32 -4.66 13.37
C LYS A 59 -5.69 -3.84 12.14
N ALA A 60 -6.53 -4.37 11.30
CA ALA A 60 -6.99 -3.69 10.10
C ALA A 60 -7.86 -2.47 10.44
N CYS A 61 -7.77 -1.41 9.64
CA CYS A 61 -8.61 -0.21 9.82
C CYS A 61 -10.08 -0.42 9.41
N HIS A 62 -10.39 -1.48 8.68
CA HIS A 62 -11.75 -1.90 8.33
C HIS A 62 -12.01 -3.32 8.79
N PHE A 63 -13.27 -3.64 9.10
CA PHE A 63 -13.70 -4.99 9.51
C PHE A 63 -13.67 -5.99 8.36
N GLU A 64 -13.73 -5.53 7.12
CA GLU A 64 -13.91 -6.35 5.93
C GLU A 64 -13.02 -5.87 4.80
N TYR A 65 -12.47 -6.82 4.04
CA TYR A 65 -11.71 -6.54 2.84
C TYR A 65 -11.99 -7.53 1.71
N LYS A 66 -11.89 -7.02 0.47
CA LYS A 66 -11.70 -7.85 -0.73
C LYS A 66 -10.25 -7.76 -1.16
N PHE A 67 -9.74 -8.86 -1.71
CA PHE A 67 -8.41 -8.93 -2.28
C PHE A 67 -8.51 -9.36 -3.75
N ASP A 68 -7.73 -8.75 -4.60
CA ASP A 68 -7.71 -9.05 -6.03
C ASP A 68 -6.86 -10.28 -6.35
N SER A 69 -6.02 -10.70 -5.38
CA SER A 69 -5.14 -11.86 -5.51
C SER A 69 -4.96 -12.60 -4.18
N ASN A 70 -4.52 -13.86 -4.26
CA ASN A 70 -4.12 -14.60 -3.06
C ASN A 70 -2.88 -13.98 -2.38
N THR A 71 -1.98 -13.37 -3.14
CA THR A 71 -0.79 -12.69 -2.61
C THR A 71 -1.16 -11.52 -1.72
N GLU A 72 -2.12 -10.69 -2.12
CA GLU A 72 -2.63 -9.60 -1.26
C GLU A 72 -3.29 -10.15 0.01
N LYS A 73 -4.07 -11.25 -0.11
CA LYS A 73 -4.66 -11.94 1.05
C LYS A 73 -3.59 -12.48 1.99
N ASP A 74 -2.52 -13.08 1.46
CA ASP A 74 -1.43 -13.62 2.28
C ASP A 74 -0.60 -12.50 2.90
N LEU A 75 -0.42 -11.36 2.22
CA LEU A 75 0.18 -10.17 2.84
C LEU A 75 -0.69 -9.65 3.99
N ALA A 76 -2.01 -9.53 3.79
CA ALA A 76 -2.92 -9.14 4.87
C ALA A 76 -2.85 -10.12 6.06
N TYR A 77 -2.70 -11.43 5.81
CA TYR A 77 -2.47 -12.42 6.86
C TYR A 77 -1.17 -12.16 7.63
N ILE A 78 -0.08 -11.85 6.93
CA ILE A 78 1.21 -11.49 7.57
C ILE A 78 1.02 -10.25 8.44
N LEU A 79 0.46 -9.17 7.90
CA LEU A 79 0.27 -7.90 8.59
C LEU A 79 -0.60 -8.05 9.84
N GLU A 80 -1.63 -8.87 9.77
CA GLU A 80 -2.54 -9.12 10.89
C GLU A 80 -1.86 -9.88 12.04
N ASN A 81 -0.96 -10.82 11.73
CA ASN A 81 -0.33 -11.70 12.71
C ASN A 81 1.07 -11.24 13.17
N ASP A 82 1.73 -10.31 12.47
CA ASP A 82 3.04 -9.82 12.84
C ASP A 82 2.98 -8.90 14.07
N LYS A 83 3.81 -9.17 15.07
CA LYS A 83 3.83 -8.42 16.35
C LYS A 83 4.28 -6.97 16.20
N LYS A 84 5.08 -6.65 15.18
CA LYS A 84 5.56 -5.28 14.93
C LYS A 84 4.52 -4.40 14.28
N VAL A 85 3.53 -4.99 13.61
CA VAL A 85 2.43 -4.25 12.99
C VAL A 85 1.43 -3.81 14.05
N LEU A 86 1.20 -2.52 14.16
CA LEU A 86 0.21 -1.91 15.03
C LEU A 86 -1.14 -1.82 14.35
N LYS A 87 -1.16 -1.27 13.14
CA LYS A 87 -2.34 -1.09 12.30
C LYS A 87 -1.97 -1.25 10.82
N TRP A 88 -2.94 -1.62 10.02
CA TRP A 88 -2.80 -1.62 8.57
C TRP A 88 -4.10 -1.22 7.87
N LEU A 89 -3.95 -0.67 6.68
CA LEU A 89 -5.03 -0.23 5.82
C LEU A 89 -4.76 -0.73 4.39
N ARG A 90 -5.75 -1.34 3.75
CA ARG A 90 -5.85 -1.39 2.30
C ARG A 90 -6.76 -0.23 1.90
N PRO A 91 -6.25 0.83 1.26
CA PRO A 91 -7.06 2.01 0.98
C PRO A 91 -8.29 1.67 0.13
N ALA A 92 -9.41 2.28 0.45
CA ALA A 92 -10.57 2.26 -0.43
C ALA A 92 -10.28 3.09 -1.68
N SER A 93 -10.98 2.83 -2.77
CA SER A 93 -10.84 3.64 -3.99
C SER A 93 -11.02 5.14 -3.67
N ASN A 94 -10.11 5.96 -4.16
CA ASN A 94 -9.99 7.40 -3.89
C ASN A 94 -9.66 7.78 -2.43
N GLN A 95 -9.31 6.83 -1.57
CA GLN A 95 -8.84 7.12 -0.21
C GLN A 95 -7.44 7.71 -0.22
N PHE A 96 -6.54 7.12 -0.98
CA PHE A 96 -5.16 7.48 -1.05
C PHE A 96 -4.63 7.30 -2.47
N HIS A 97 -4.20 8.38 -3.10
CA HIS A 97 -3.62 8.32 -4.43
C HIS A 97 -2.43 9.26 -4.56
N ILE A 98 -1.47 8.83 -5.34
CA ILE A 98 -0.27 9.57 -5.71
C ILE A 98 -0.35 9.84 -7.20
N TYR A 99 0.00 11.06 -7.61
CA TYR A 99 0.08 11.40 -9.01
C TYR A 99 1.46 11.06 -9.56
N TRP A 100 1.49 10.52 -10.78
CA TRP A 100 2.70 10.21 -11.53
C TRP A 100 2.54 10.57 -13.01
N ASP A 101 3.53 10.35 -13.85
CA ASP A 101 3.51 10.73 -15.27
C ASP A 101 3.14 12.21 -15.47
N ASN A 102 3.93 13.12 -14.86
CA ASN A 102 3.65 14.56 -14.88
C ASN A 102 2.23 14.92 -14.42
N ASN A 103 1.75 14.28 -13.35
CA ASN A 103 0.42 14.48 -12.76
C ASN A 103 -0.77 14.07 -13.64
N LYS A 104 -0.54 13.29 -14.70
CA LYS A 104 -1.60 12.84 -15.61
C LYS A 104 -2.28 11.56 -15.17
N ARG A 105 -1.58 10.73 -14.39
CA ARG A 105 -2.06 9.41 -13.95
C ARG A 105 -2.07 9.31 -12.43
N ARG A 106 -2.98 8.48 -11.90
CA ARG A 106 -3.06 8.17 -10.47
C ARG A 106 -2.52 6.78 -10.18
N TYR A 107 -1.92 6.65 -9.01
CA TYR A 107 -1.49 5.41 -8.41
C TYR A 107 -2.11 5.33 -7.01
N GLU A 108 -2.78 4.25 -6.71
CA GLU A 108 -3.33 3.93 -5.39
C GLU A 108 -2.48 2.81 -4.79
N PRO A 109 -1.79 3.04 -3.65
CA PRO A 109 -1.00 2.01 -2.98
C PRO A 109 -1.90 0.87 -2.48
N ASP A 110 -1.41 -0.38 -2.58
CA ASP A 110 -2.18 -1.54 -2.14
C ASP A 110 -2.35 -1.59 -0.61
N PHE A 111 -1.31 -1.25 0.15
CA PHE A 111 -1.36 -1.25 1.62
C PHE A 111 -0.60 -0.07 2.23
N VAL A 112 -1.11 0.38 3.39
CA VAL A 112 -0.41 1.27 4.32
C VAL A 112 -0.32 0.56 5.66
N VAL A 113 0.87 0.47 6.24
CA VAL A 113 1.14 -0.31 7.44
C VAL A 113 1.87 0.54 8.47
N GLU A 114 1.36 0.58 9.68
CA GLU A 114 1.98 1.28 10.79
C GLU A 114 2.65 0.31 11.77
N THR A 115 3.90 0.62 12.10
CA THR A 115 4.66 -0.01 13.20
C THR A 115 4.93 1.01 14.31
N SER A 116 5.68 0.61 15.35
CA SER A 116 6.18 1.57 16.36
C SER A 116 7.04 2.68 15.76
N ASP A 117 7.80 2.37 14.71
CA ASP A 117 8.91 3.19 14.25
C ASP A 117 8.61 3.93 12.94
N ALA A 118 7.81 3.36 12.06
CA ALA A 118 7.57 3.90 10.74
C ALA A 118 6.16 3.59 10.19
N ILE A 119 5.80 4.29 9.12
CA ILE A 119 4.64 3.99 8.27
C ILE A 119 5.17 3.47 6.93
N TYR A 120 4.68 2.32 6.52
CA TYR A 120 5.12 1.67 5.28
C TYR A 120 4.03 1.76 4.22
N MET A 121 4.40 2.22 3.04
CA MET A 121 3.60 2.09 1.84
C MET A 121 4.04 0.82 1.12
N VAL A 122 3.16 -0.15 0.98
CA VAL A 122 3.52 -1.51 0.52
C VAL A 122 2.77 -1.85 -0.77
N GLU A 123 3.54 -2.26 -1.75
CA GLU A 123 3.07 -2.66 -3.08
C GLU A 123 3.57 -4.07 -3.43
N PRO A 124 2.72 -5.10 -3.38
CA PRO A 124 3.03 -6.40 -3.96
C PRO A 124 3.04 -6.33 -5.48
N LYS A 125 4.02 -6.97 -6.12
CA LYS A 125 4.10 -7.00 -7.59
C LYS A 125 4.60 -8.35 -8.08
N SER A 126 4.07 -8.83 -9.21
CA SER A 126 4.60 -10.05 -9.82
C SER A 126 6.04 -9.82 -10.26
N LYS A 127 6.87 -10.85 -10.06
CA LYS A 127 8.32 -10.78 -10.24
C LYS A 127 8.74 -10.37 -11.65
N ASP A 128 8.03 -10.86 -12.63
CA ASP A 128 8.22 -10.54 -14.05
C ASP A 128 7.95 -9.08 -14.39
N LYS A 129 7.17 -8.37 -13.57
CA LYS A 129 6.81 -6.96 -13.77
C LYS A 129 7.61 -5.97 -12.93
N MET A 130 8.50 -6.45 -12.07
CA MET A 130 9.28 -5.59 -11.16
C MET A 130 10.09 -4.50 -11.89
N PHE A 131 10.47 -4.75 -13.15
CA PHE A 131 11.28 -3.85 -13.97
C PHE A 131 10.48 -3.17 -15.09
N ASP A 132 9.17 -3.33 -15.12
CA ASP A 132 8.32 -2.63 -16.09
C ASP A 132 8.43 -1.12 -15.90
N VAL A 133 8.50 -0.39 -17.01
CA VAL A 133 8.65 1.08 -17.01
C VAL A 133 7.55 1.75 -16.17
N GLU A 134 6.32 1.27 -16.26
CA GLU A 134 5.21 1.80 -15.46
C GLU A 134 5.39 1.53 -13.97
N VAL A 135 5.86 0.35 -13.58
CA VAL A 135 6.13 0.00 -12.18
C VAL A 135 7.24 0.86 -11.60
N LEU A 136 8.32 1.07 -12.38
CA LEU A 136 9.43 1.93 -11.98
C LEU A 136 8.99 3.39 -11.84
N ALA A 137 8.16 3.90 -12.75
CA ALA A 137 7.64 5.27 -12.66
C ALA A 137 6.73 5.48 -11.44
N LYS A 138 5.87 4.49 -11.12
CA LYS A 138 5.06 4.50 -9.88
C LYS A 138 5.93 4.44 -8.63
N LYS A 139 6.97 3.61 -8.63
CA LYS A 139 7.95 3.55 -7.55
C LYS A 139 8.59 4.90 -7.28
N GLU A 140 9.09 5.59 -8.32
CA GLU A 140 9.69 6.93 -8.17
C GLU A 140 8.71 7.95 -7.57
N ALA A 141 7.45 7.92 -8.01
CA ALA A 141 6.41 8.77 -7.44
C ALA A 141 6.12 8.42 -5.97
N ALA A 142 6.10 7.12 -5.62
CA ALA A 142 5.92 6.66 -4.24
C ALA A 142 7.10 7.08 -3.34
N LEU A 143 8.35 6.95 -3.81
CA LEU A 143 9.53 7.41 -3.08
C LEU A 143 9.50 8.92 -2.84
N THR A 144 9.14 9.69 -3.86
CA THR A 144 8.96 11.14 -3.75
C THR A 144 7.90 11.47 -2.71
N TYR A 145 6.75 10.78 -2.74
CA TYR A 145 5.70 10.96 -1.72
C TYR A 145 6.22 10.63 -0.31
N CYS A 146 6.90 9.50 -0.13
CA CYS A 146 7.44 9.10 1.17
C CYS A 146 8.43 10.13 1.73
N THR A 147 9.28 10.72 0.87
CA THR A 147 10.21 11.79 1.29
C THR A 147 9.45 12.99 1.88
N TYR A 148 8.49 13.55 1.15
CA TYR A 148 7.73 14.71 1.62
C TYR A 148 6.79 14.38 2.79
N ALA A 149 6.20 13.18 2.79
CA ALA A 149 5.37 12.73 3.91
C ALA A 149 6.21 12.56 5.19
N THR A 150 7.45 12.10 5.07
CA THR A 150 8.40 12.01 6.18
C THR A 150 8.74 13.41 6.70
N GLU A 151 9.13 14.35 5.83
CA GLU A 151 9.41 15.74 6.22
C GLU A 151 8.24 16.34 6.99
N TYR A 152 7.03 16.26 6.44
CA TYR A 152 5.82 16.76 7.09
C TYR A 152 5.55 16.08 8.45
N ASN A 153 5.66 14.74 8.51
CA ASN A 153 5.39 14.01 9.74
C ASN A 153 6.39 14.34 10.84
N LEU A 154 7.69 14.41 10.52
CA LEU A 154 8.73 14.71 11.52
C LEU A 154 8.59 16.14 12.09
N GLU A 155 8.09 17.08 11.31
CA GLU A 155 7.75 18.43 11.80
C GLU A 155 6.50 18.44 12.71
N ASN A 156 5.69 17.37 12.71
CA ASN A 156 4.45 17.22 13.46
C ASN A 156 4.46 16.01 14.42
N ASP A 157 5.63 15.63 14.95
CA ASP A 157 5.82 14.52 15.91
C ASP A 157 5.32 13.15 15.38
N GLY A 158 5.27 12.98 14.07
CA GLY A 158 4.87 11.75 13.41
C GLY A 158 6.04 10.84 13.06
N LYS A 159 5.76 9.78 12.32
CA LYS A 159 6.72 8.74 11.93
C LYS A 159 7.18 8.94 10.48
N GLU A 160 8.37 8.44 10.17
CA GLU A 160 8.85 8.38 8.78
C GLU A 160 7.97 7.49 7.90
N TRP A 161 7.93 7.79 6.61
CA TRP A 161 7.29 6.98 5.57
C TRP A 161 8.35 6.23 4.78
N ILE A 162 8.13 4.93 4.58
CA ILE A 162 9.05 4.05 3.86
C ILE A 162 8.26 3.30 2.78
N TYR A 163 8.81 3.21 1.58
CA TYR A 163 8.21 2.45 0.48
C TYR A 163 8.77 1.03 0.41
N LEU A 164 7.88 0.06 0.23
CA LEU A 164 8.22 -1.36 0.00
C LEU A 164 7.60 -1.82 -1.32
N LEU A 165 8.43 -2.24 -2.27
CA LEU A 165 7.99 -2.94 -3.48
C LEU A 165 8.40 -4.41 -3.36
N ILE A 166 7.42 -5.30 -3.18
CA ILE A 166 7.65 -6.69 -2.77
C ILE A 166 7.27 -7.65 -3.90
N PRO A 167 8.19 -8.50 -4.39
CA PRO A 167 7.85 -9.56 -5.32
C PRO A 167 6.84 -10.55 -4.72
N HIS A 168 5.87 -10.99 -5.51
CA HIS A 168 4.81 -11.90 -5.05
C HIS A 168 5.34 -13.21 -4.46
N ASP A 169 6.42 -13.75 -5.01
CA ASP A 169 7.05 -15.00 -4.57
C ASP A 169 7.74 -14.90 -3.19
N GLU A 170 7.95 -13.71 -2.67
CA GLU A 170 8.49 -13.46 -1.33
C GLU A 170 7.39 -13.36 -0.25
N ILE A 171 6.12 -13.25 -0.66
CA ILE A 171 4.99 -13.13 0.25
C ILE A 171 4.39 -14.52 0.49
N THR A 172 4.75 -15.11 1.62
CA THR A 172 4.19 -16.39 2.08
C THR A 172 3.73 -16.25 3.53
N LYS A 173 2.74 -17.02 3.97
CA LYS A 173 2.20 -16.95 5.34
C LYS A 173 3.24 -17.21 6.44
N THR A 174 4.39 -17.76 6.10
CA THR A 174 5.51 -18.03 7.01
C THR A 174 6.56 -16.91 7.05
N THR A 175 6.45 -15.93 6.16
CA THR A 175 7.34 -14.76 6.12
C THR A 175 6.91 -13.74 7.17
N SER A 176 7.86 -13.15 7.91
CA SER A 176 7.56 -12.02 8.79
C SER A 176 7.58 -10.70 8.03
N PHE A 177 6.81 -9.71 8.51
CA PHE A 177 6.85 -8.37 7.92
C PHE A 177 8.23 -7.72 8.08
N GLU A 178 8.91 -7.97 9.19
CA GLU A 178 10.29 -7.52 9.41
C GLU A 178 11.27 -8.01 8.34
N LEU A 179 11.16 -9.28 7.94
CA LEU A 179 12.00 -9.82 6.87
C LEU A 179 11.71 -9.12 5.54
N LEU A 180 10.45 -8.85 5.22
CA LEU A 180 10.07 -8.11 4.02
C LEU A 180 10.62 -6.69 4.06
N ILE A 181 10.53 -5.98 5.18
CA ILE A 181 11.14 -4.66 5.37
C ILE A 181 12.64 -4.71 5.07
N ASN A 182 13.37 -5.64 5.70
CA ASN A 182 14.82 -5.70 5.57
C ASN A 182 15.29 -6.00 4.14
N LYS A 183 14.50 -6.73 3.35
CA LYS A 183 14.83 -7.09 1.97
C LYS A 183 14.41 -6.03 0.94
N PHE A 184 13.30 -5.31 1.16
CA PHE A 184 12.60 -4.58 0.10
C PHE A 184 12.32 -3.11 0.42
N LYS A 185 12.83 -2.55 1.52
CA LYS A 185 12.73 -1.11 1.79
C LYS A 185 13.61 -0.30 0.84
N TYR A 186 13.11 0.85 0.43
CA TYR A 186 13.78 1.83 -0.38
C TYR A 186 13.91 3.17 0.36
#